data_88ebf2abf3aff1a9e2a0dd0c4058182e
#
_entry.id   88ebf2abf3aff1a9e2a0dd0c4058182e
#
_cell.length_a   1.000
_cell.length_b   1.000
_cell.length_c   1.000
_cell.angle_alpha   90.00
_cell.angle_beta   90.00
_cell.angle_gamma   90.00
#
_symmetry.space_group_name_H-M   'P 1'
#
loop_
_entity.id
_entity.type
_entity.pdbx_description
1 polymer ?
#
loop_
_entity_poly.entity_id
_entity_poly.type
_entity_poly.pdbx_seq_one_letter_code
_entity_poly.pdbx_strand_id
1 'polypeptide(L)'
;MAGPVTECEYCTAFAEKIKGNPNIIHTGYVVGDTLRELYSNCALFVLPSHTEGLSLALLEALSVGAKCLVSDIPENTSVVAEYGTNFKVEDADSLARALGRDCDEEYPQTMREAQIDYVHTNFYYDVMLDRYEEVYHYVVGDPIKAFPMHHPENKKPLVVV
;
A
#
# COMPACT_ATOMS: atom_id res chain seq x y z
N MET A 1 -14.29 -0.19 4.34
CA MET A 1 -13.20 0.36 5.16
C MET A 1 -12.72 -0.72 6.12
N ALA A 2 -11.44 -1.00 6.15
CA ALA A 2 -10.82 -1.97 7.06
C ALA A 2 -9.93 -1.25 8.07
N GLY A 3 -9.89 -1.75 9.31
CA GLY A 3 -9.08 -1.20 10.40
C GLY A 3 -9.81 -1.23 11.74
N PRO A 4 -9.07 -1.22 12.86
CA PRO A 4 -9.68 -1.16 14.18
C PRO A 4 -10.29 0.22 14.45
N VAL A 5 -11.42 0.24 15.14
CA VAL A 5 -11.95 1.47 15.75
C VAL A 5 -11.31 1.56 17.13
N THR A 6 -10.42 2.52 17.31
CA THR A 6 -9.87 2.84 18.62
C THR A 6 -10.81 3.75 19.40
N GLU A 7 -10.83 3.64 20.73
CA GLU A 7 -11.64 4.52 21.59
C GLU A 7 -11.04 5.94 21.57
N CYS A 8 -11.55 6.78 20.68
CA CYS A 8 -11.19 8.19 20.62
C CYS A 8 -12.43 9.02 20.18
N GLU A 9 -12.45 10.29 20.53
CA GLU A 9 -13.54 11.20 20.20
C GLU A 9 -13.80 11.27 18.68
N TYR A 10 -12.74 11.34 17.90
CA TYR A 10 -12.84 11.30 16.42
C TYR A 10 -13.45 9.99 15.91
N CYS A 11 -13.01 8.84 16.46
CA CYS A 11 -13.51 7.54 16.06
C CYS A 11 -14.99 7.37 16.38
N THR A 12 -15.44 7.88 17.53
CA THR A 12 -16.86 7.88 17.93
C THR A 12 -17.68 8.75 16.99
N ALA A 13 -17.24 9.97 16.72
CA ALA A 13 -17.90 10.88 15.79
C ALA A 13 -17.96 10.30 14.36
N PHE A 14 -16.91 9.65 13.92
CA PHE A 14 -16.86 8.97 12.64
C PHE A 14 -17.85 7.79 12.59
N ALA A 15 -17.88 6.93 13.61
CA ALA A 15 -18.80 5.79 13.69
C ALA A 15 -20.28 6.25 13.63
N GLU A 16 -20.62 7.32 14.35
CA GLU A 16 -21.98 7.89 14.27
C GLU A 16 -22.31 8.48 12.88
N LYS A 17 -21.31 9.06 12.19
CA LYS A 17 -21.48 9.64 10.85
C LYS A 17 -21.77 8.60 9.78
N ILE A 18 -21.18 7.41 9.89
CA ILE A 18 -21.37 6.31 8.93
C ILE A 18 -22.56 5.40 9.29
N LYS A 19 -23.08 5.50 10.50
CA LYS A 19 -24.15 4.67 11.02
C LYS A 19 -25.39 4.75 10.15
N GLY A 20 -25.88 3.59 9.72
CA GLY A 20 -27.07 3.49 8.89
C GLY A 20 -26.90 3.86 7.42
N ASN A 21 -25.69 4.20 6.98
CA ASN A 21 -25.40 4.36 5.56
C ASN A 21 -25.08 2.99 4.93
N PRO A 22 -25.97 2.40 4.09
CA PRO A 22 -25.75 1.07 3.53
C PRO A 22 -24.58 0.99 2.54
N ASN A 23 -24.09 2.14 2.07
CA ASN A 23 -22.97 2.21 1.13
C ASN A 23 -21.60 2.23 1.84
N ILE A 24 -21.58 2.31 3.18
CA ILE A 24 -20.34 2.33 3.96
C ILE A 24 -20.29 1.09 4.84
N ILE A 25 -19.39 0.19 4.52
CA ILE A 25 -19.16 -1.02 5.30
C ILE A 25 -17.85 -0.85 6.08
N HIS A 26 -17.94 -0.93 7.41
CA HIS A 26 -16.78 -1.01 8.27
C HIS A 26 -16.58 -2.46 8.71
N THR A 27 -15.48 -3.07 8.25
CA THR A 27 -15.21 -4.50 8.47
C THR A 27 -14.55 -4.80 9.82
N GLY A 28 -14.08 -3.77 10.53
CA GLY A 28 -13.21 -3.96 11.68
C GLY A 28 -11.81 -4.41 11.27
N TYR A 29 -11.12 -5.08 12.19
CA TYR A 29 -9.78 -5.62 11.96
C TYR A 29 -9.86 -6.85 11.05
N VAL A 30 -9.14 -6.81 9.94
CA VAL A 30 -9.12 -7.87 8.92
C VAL A 30 -7.67 -8.20 8.61
N VAL A 31 -7.34 -9.48 8.53
CA VAL A 31 -5.99 -10.00 8.24
C VAL A 31 -6.04 -11.23 7.33
N GLY A 32 -4.88 -11.65 6.85
CA GLY A 32 -4.71 -12.89 6.10
C GLY A 32 -5.46 -12.89 4.77
N ASP A 33 -6.04 -14.03 4.40
CA ASP A 33 -6.67 -14.20 3.11
C ASP A 33 -7.84 -13.24 2.85
N THR A 34 -8.63 -12.92 3.88
CA THR A 34 -9.73 -11.95 3.74
C THR A 34 -9.22 -10.55 3.39
N LEU A 35 -8.12 -10.10 3.99
CA LEU A 35 -7.51 -8.81 3.66
C LEU A 35 -6.98 -8.83 2.22
N ARG A 36 -6.32 -9.91 1.82
CA ARG A 36 -5.82 -10.08 0.46
C ARG A 36 -6.95 -10.08 -0.58
N GLU A 37 -8.07 -10.76 -0.29
CA GLU A 37 -9.28 -10.72 -1.12
C GLU A 37 -9.83 -9.31 -1.29
N LEU A 38 -9.85 -8.51 -0.22
CA LEU A 38 -10.26 -7.11 -0.29
C LEU A 38 -9.37 -6.30 -1.21
N TYR A 39 -8.05 -6.42 -1.11
CA TYR A 39 -7.13 -5.72 -2.01
C TYR A 39 -7.26 -6.19 -3.46
N SER A 40 -7.33 -7.51 -3.68
CA SER A 40 -7.36 -8.07 -5.03
C SER A 40 -8.65 -7.76 -5.80
N ASN A 41 -9.75 -7.50 -5.09
CA ASN A 41 -11.08 -7.30 -5.68
C ASN A 41 -11.60 -5.86 -5.52
N CYS A 42 -10.85 -4.94 -4.91
CA CYS A 42 -11.29 -3.55 -4.85
C CYS A 42 -11.15 -2.87 -6.22
N ALA A 43 -12.12 -2.01 -6.55
CA ALA A 43 -12.03 -1.16 -7.72
C ALA A 43 -10.93 -0.10 -7.56
N LEU A 44 -10.74 0.38 -6.31
CA LEU A 44 -9.77 1.39 -5.94
C LEU A 44 -9.38 1.23 -4.47
N PHE A 45 -8.09 1.14 -4.18
CA PHE A 45 -7.55 1.26 -2.84
C PHE A 45 -7.28 2.73 -2.53
N VAL A 46 -7.74 3.22 -1.37
CA VAL A 46 -7.58 4.63 -0.97
C VAL A 46 -6.82 4.72 0.34
N LEU A 47 -5.71 5.47 0.36
CA LEU A 47 -4.91 5.73 1.56
C LEU A 47 -4.87 7.24 1.87
N PRO A 48 -5.75 7.76 2.75
CA PRO A 48 -5.87 9.18 3.05
C PRO A 48 -5.01 9.61 4.25
N SER A 49 -3.79 9.15 4.34
CA SER A 49 -2.90 9.42 5.48
C SER A 49 -2.35 10.84 5.46
N HIS A 50 -2.20 11.44 6.64
CA HIS A 50 -1.52 12.72 6.84
C HIS A 50 -0.01 12.56 7.00
N THR A 51 0.42 11.42 7.53
CA THR A 51 1.83 11.09 7.79
C THR A 51 1.98 9.58 7.71
N GLU A 52 3.05 9.13 7.10
CA GLU A 52 3.44 7.73 7.02
C GLU A 52 4.96 7.60 7.23
N GLY A 53 5.41 6.40 7.59
CA GLY A 53 6.80 6.02 7.38
C GLY A 53 6.91 5.31 6.02
N LEU A 54 6.71 3.98 6.05
CA LEU A 54 6.46 3.16 4.87
C LEU A 54 5.15 2.42 5.11
N SER A 55 4.11 2.76 4.34
CA SER A 55 2.80 2.14 4.51
C SER A 55 2.78 0.71 3.98
N LEU A 56 2.73 -0.26 4.90
CA LEU A 56 2.61 -1.68 4.54
C LEU A 56 1.29 -1.95 3.80
N ALA A 57 0.19 -1.32 4.22
CA ALA A 57 -1.10 -1.44 3.54
C ALA A 57 -1.04 -0.99 2.07
N LEU A 58 -0.24 0.04 1.77
CA LEU A 58 0.00 0.49 0.40
C LEU A 58 0.82 -0.53 -0.39
N LEU A 59 1.89 -1.06 0.20
CA LEU A 59 2.71 -2.10 -0.44
C LEU A 59 1.91 -3.38 -0.69
N GLU A 60 1.06 -3.78 0.25
CA GLU A 60 0.16 -4.94 0.08
C GLU A 60 -0.82 -4.72 -1.07
N ALA A 61 -1.46 -3.57 -1.15
CA ALA A 61 -2.36 -3.23 -2.25
C ALA A 61 -1.64 -3.21 -3.61
N LEU A 62 -0.47 -2.58 -3.67
CA LEU A 62 0.36 -2.55 -4.88
C LEU A 62 0.82 -3.94 -5.30
N SER A 63 1.17 -4.82 -4.35
CA SER A 63 1.69 -6.18 -4.62
C SER A 63 0.68 -7.12 -5.28
N VAL A 64 -0.60 -6.83 -5.17
CA VAL A 64 -1.68 -7.57 -5.83
C VAL A 64 -2.23 -6.84 -7.07
N GLY A 65 -1.62 -5.74 -7.47
CA GLY A 65 -2.02 -4.96 -8.62
C GLY A 65 -3.29 -4.13 -8.40
N ALA A 66 -3.64 -3.77 -7.16
CA ALA A 66 -4.76 -2.88 -6.89
C ALA A 66 -4.48 -1.47 -7.42
N LYS A 67 -5.46 -0.83 -8.07
CA LYS A 67 -5.38 0.59 -8.41
C LYS A 67 -5.35 1.41 -7.12
N CYS A 68 -4.38 2.31 -6.96
CA CYS A 68 -4.15 3.04 -5.72
C CYS A 68 -4.37 4.55 -5.88
N LEU A 69 -5.11 5.14 -4.94
CA LEU A 69 -5.28 6.58 -4.76
C LEU A 69 -4.79 6.96 -3.36
N VAL A 70 -3.80 7.82 -3.30
CA VAL A 70 -3.13 8.18 -2.02
C VAL A 70 -3.14 9.69 -1.78
N SER A 71 -2.97 10.11 -0.54
CA SER A 71 -2.69 11.52 -0.24
C SER A 71 -1.33 11.92 -0.82
N ASP A 72 -1.18 13.19 -1.22
CA ASP A 72 0.01 13.76 -1.90
C ASP A 72 1.21 14.01 -0.99
N ILE A 73 1.29 13.28 0.13
CA ILE A 73 2.48 13.32 1.01
C ILE A 73 3.66 12.60 0.35
N PRO A 74 4.91 13.05 0.58
CA PRO A 74 6.10 12.48 -0.06
C PRO A 74 6.26 10.98 0.18
N GLU A 75 5.91 10.49 1.37
CA GLU A 75 6.00 9.09 1.76
C GLU A 75 5.12 8.19 0.89
N ASN A 76 3.92 8.65 0.54
CA ASN A 76 3.00 7.90 -0.31
C ASN A 76 3.36 8.02 -1.79
N THR A 77 3.63 9.25 -2.25
CA THR A 77 3.89 9.50 -3.67
C THR A 77 5.18 8.84 -4.14
N SER A 78 6.21 8.76 -3.28
CA SER A 78 7.45 8.04 -3.59
C SER A 78 7.26 6.52 -3.72
N VAL A 79 6.30 5.96 -2.98
CA VAL A 79 6.01 4.51 -3.01
C VAL A 79 5.14 4.13 -4.19
N VAL A 80 4.08 4.90 -4.50
CA VAL A 80 3.22 4.57 -5.65
C VAL A 80 3.88 4.87 -6.99
N ALA A 81 4.85 5.79 -7.03
CA ALA A 81 5.52 6.23 -8.24
C ALA A 81 4.52 6.55 -9.38
N GLU A 82 4.67 5.88 -10.53
CA GLU A 82 3.76 5.98 -11.68
C GLU A 82 2.54 5.05 -11.63
N TYR A 83 2.46 4.18 -10.61
CA TYR A 83 1.42 3.15 -10.50
C TYR A 83 0.22 3.55 -9.66
N GLY A 84 0.20 4.78 -9.15
CA GLY A 84 -0.94 5.31 -8.40
C GLY A 84 -1.24 6.76 -8.74
N THR A 85 -2.40 7.21 -8.29
CA THR A 85 -2.83 8.59 -8.40
C THR A 85 -2.84 9.24 -7.02
N ASN A 86 -2.86 10.55 -6.97
CA ASN A 86 -2.90 11.27 -5.70
C ASN A 86 -3.98 12.34 -5.65
N PHE A 87 -4.33 12.72 -4.43
CA PHE A 87 -5.19 13.84 -4.10
C PHE A 87 -4.53 14.69 -3.01
N LYS A 88 -4.92 15.95 -2.93
CA LYS A 88 -4.36 16.87 -1.95
C LYS A 88 -4.77 16.48 -0.53
N VAL A 89 -3.78 16.30 0.34
CA VAL A 89 -4.01 16.00 1.77
C VAL A 89 -4.87 17.09 2.42
N GLU A 90 -5.75 16.72 3.34
CA GLU A 90 -6.71 17.61 4.03
C GLU A 90 -7.74 18.31 3.11
N ASP A 91 -7.88 17.90 1.87
CA ASP A 91 -8.80 18.49 0.90
C ASP A 91 -9.85 17.44 0.46
N ALA A 92 -11.02 17.47 1.11
CA ALA A 92 -12.12 16.55 0.82
C ALA A 92 -12.67 16.70 -0.61
N ASP A 93 -12.65 17.91 -1.17
CA ASP A 93 -13.10 18.15 -2.55
C ASP A 93 -12.09 17.59 -3.56
N SER A 94 -10.79 17.67 -3.24
CA SER A 94 -9.74 17.01 -4.02
C SER A 94 -9.92 15.50 -4.04
N LEU A 95 -10.16 14.90 -2.88
CA LEU A 95 -10.46 13.47 -2.76
C LEU A 95 -11.72 13.08 -3.54
N ALA A 96 -12.80 13.83 -3.40
CA ALA A 96 -14.05 13.53 -4.09
C ALA A 96 -13.89 13.57 -5.62
N ARG A 97 -13.17 14.56 -6.15
CA ARG A 97 -12.85 14.63 -7.59
C ARG A 97 -11.98 13.45 -8.04
N ALA A 98 -10.97 13.08 -7.26
CA ALA A 98 -10.10 11.95 -7.57
C ALA A 98 -10.86 10.62 -7.55
N LEU A 99 -11.73 10.41 -6.56
CA LEU A 99 -12.61 9.24 -6.50
C LEU A 99 -13.52 9.13 -7.73
N GLY A 100 -14.18 10.22 -8.13
CA GLY A 100 -15.04 10.25 -9.32
C GLY A 100 -14.29 9.92 -10.60
N ARG A 101 -13.04 10.36 -10.74
CA ARG A 101 -12.21 10.04 -11.89
C ARG A 101 -11.74 8.58 -11.86
N ASP A 102 -11.16 8.15 -10.74
CA ASP A 102 -10.39 6.90 -10.67
C ASP A 102 -11.28 5.66 -10.51
N CYS A 103 -12.51 5.80 -9.95
CA CYS A 103 -13.45 4.69 -9.85
C CYS A 103 -14.02 4.27 -11.22
N ASP A 104 -14.19 5.22 -12.13
CA ASP A 104 -14.79 4.97 -13.45
C ASP A 104 -13.73 4.59 -14.51
N GLU A 105 -12.46 4.85 -14.23
CA GLU A 105 -11.36 4.59 -15.16
C GLU A 105 -10.86 3.15 -15.02
N GLU A 106 -10.84 2.44 -16.15
CA GLU A 106 -10.28 1.09 -16.20
C GLU A 106 -8.77 1.10 -15.89
N TYR A 107 -8.33 0.17 -15.04
CA TYR A 107 -6.91 -0.02 -14.75
C TYR A 107 -6.39 -1.20 -15.58
N PRO A 108 -5.58 -0.95 -16.62
CA PRO A 108 -5.17 -1.97 -17.58
C PRO A 108 -4.39 -3.12 -16.92
N GLN A 109 -4.57 -4.33 -17.43
CA GLN A 109 -3.86 -5.51 -16.93
C GLN A 109 -2.33 -5.37 -17.02
N THR A 110 -1.85 -4.73 -18.09
CA THR A 110 -0.41 -4.45 -18.27
C THR A 110 0.16 -3.53 -17.20
N MET A 111 -0.64 -2.57 -16.73
CA MET A 111 -0.24 -1.70 -15.62
C MET A 111 -0.22 -2.46 -14.29
N ARG A 112 -1.18 -3.36 -14.06
CA ARG A 112 -1.20 -4.22 -12.87
C ARG A 112 0.04 -5.11 -12.79
N GLU A 113 0.40 -5.74 -13.90
CA GLU A 113 1.59 -6.60 -13.99
C GLU A 113 2.88 -5.80 -13.76
N ALA A 114 3.02 -4.65 -14.41
CA ALA A 114 4.17 -3.76 -14.22
C ALA A 114 4.28 -3.24 -12.76
N GLN A 115 3.14 -2.91 -12.14
CA GLN A 115 3.07 -2.52 -10.74
C GLN A 115 3.54 -3.64 -9.80
N ILE A 116 3.10 -4.87 -10.02
CA ILE A 116 3.52 -6.03 -9.23
C ILE A 116 5.02 -6.25 -9.38
N ASP A 117 5.55 -6.19 -10.59
CA ASP A 117 7.00 -6.31 -10.83
C ASP A 117 7.80 -5.17 -10.20
N TYR A 118 7.25 -3.95 -10.20
CA TYR A 118 7.86 -2.80 -9.51
C TYR A 118 7.99 -3.05 -8.01
N VAL A 119 6.93 -3.54 -7.36
CA VAL A 119 6.98 -3.85 -5.91
C VAL A 119 8.00 -4.95 -5.63
N HIS A 120 8.01 -6.00 -6.43
CA HIS A 120 8.97 -7.11 -6.30
C HIS A 120 10.42 -6.63 -6.44
N THR A 121 10.68 -5.72 -7.37
CA THR A 121 12.04 -5.23 -7.65
C THR A 121 12.54 -4.26 -6.58
N ASN A 122 11.65 -3.47 -5.96
CA ASN A 122 12.08 -2.36 -5.10
C ASN A 122 11.83 -2.58 -3.61
N PHE A 123 10.82 -3.39 -3.23
CA PHE A 123 10.37 -3.52 -1.85
C PHE A 123 10.31 -4.96 -1.34
N TYR A 124 10.77 -5.93 -2.15
CA TYR A 124 10.81 -7.31 -1.70
C TYR A 124 11.84 -7.50 -0.58
N TYR A 125 11.57 -8.48 0.28
CA TYR A 125 12.38 -8.74 1.46
C TYR A 125 13.86 -8.93 1.14
N ASP A 126 14.17 -9.69 0.08
CA ASP A 126 15.55 -9.95 -0.33
C ASP A 126 16.26 -8.66 -0.76
N VAL A 127 15.60 -7.78 -1.49
CA VAL A 127 16.14 -6.47 -1.89
C VAL A 127 16.44 -5.59 -0.67
N MET A 128 15.57 -5.64 0.35
CA MET A 128 15.81 -4.93 1.60
C MET A 128 17.00 -5.51 2.35
N LEU A 129 17.11 -6.85 2.44
CA LEU A 129 18.24 -7.50 3.09
C LEU A 129 19.57 -7.11 2.45
N ASP A 130 19.66 -7.15 1.11
CA ASP A 130 20.87 -6.74 0.38
C ASP A 130 21.29 -5.32 0.74
N ARG A 131 20.36 -4.37 0.77
CA ARG A 131 20.63 -2.98 1.14
C ARG A 131 21.09 -2.85 2.60
N TYR A 132 20.52 -3.63 3.52
CA TYR A 132 21.00 -3.67 4.90
C TYR A 132 22.42 -4.26 4.99
N GLU A 133 22.70 -5.33 4.28
CA GLU A 133 24.05 -5.93 4.23
C GLU A 133 25.08 -4.95 3.70
N GLU A 134 24.78 -4.21 2.63
CA GLU A 134 25.65 -3.16 2.11
C GLU A 134 26.00 -2.11 3.18
N VAL A 135 25.00 -1.66 3.94
CA VAL A 135 25.22 -0.70 5.03
C VAL A 135 26.09 -1.29 6.14
N TYR A 136 25.84 -2.54 6.53
CA TYR A 136 26.65 -3.21 7.54
C TYR A 136 28.11 -3.38 7.09
N HIS A 137 28.36 -3.83 5.87
CA HIS A 137 29.69 -3.95 5.30
C HIS A 137 30.42 -2.60 5.25
N TYR A 138 29.71 -1.55 4.86
CA TYR A 138 30.26 -0.19 4.86
C TYR A 138 30.67 0.26 6.27
N VAL A 139 29.83 0.01 7.28
CA VAL A 139 30.10 0.44 8.67
C VAL A 139 31.25 -0.34 9.31
N VAL A 140 31.39 -1.65 9.05
CA VAL A 140 32.45 -2.46 9.63
C VAL A 140 33.76 -2.41 8.83
N GLY A 141 33.76 -1.74 7.67
CA GLY A 141 34.95 -1.59 6.82
C GLY A 141 35.41 -2.86 6.09
N ASP A 142 34.52 -3.85 6.01
CA ASP A 142 34.79 -5.07 5.24
C ASP A 142 34.58 -4.82 3.74
N PRO A 143 35.47 -5.31 2.85
CA PRO A 143 35.18 -5.29 1.44
C PRO A 143 33.94 -6.14 1.17
N ILE A 144 32.95 -5.57 0.44
CA ILE A 144 31.71 -6.24 0.05
C ILE A 144 32.05 -7.58 -0.60
N LYS A 145 31.98 -8.66 0.15
CA LYS A 145 31.95 -10.00 -0.42
C LYS A 145 30.52 -10.17 -0.92
N ALA A 146 30.35 -10.19 -2.23
CA ALA A 146 29.10 -10.59 -2.83
C ALA A 146 28.68 -11.92 -2.19
N PHE A 147 27.70 -11.88 -1.28
CA PHE A 147 27.08 -13.09 -0.76
C PHE A 147 26.38 -13.74 -1.96
N PRO A 148 26.52 -15.05 -2.17
CA PRO A 148 25.79 -15.73 -3.22
C PRO A 148 24.31 -15.57 -2.90
N MET A 149 23.63 -14.71 -3.65
CA MET A 149 22.20 -14.51 -3.59
C MET A 149 21.52 -15.87 -3.74
N HIS A 150 20.90 -16.32 -2.67
CA HIS A 150 19.99 -17.45 -2.75
C HIS A 150 18.69 -16.90 -3.31
N HIS A 151 18.59 -16.82 -4.65
CA HIS A 151 17.31 -16.64 -5.30
C HIS A 151 16.48 -17.89 -5.04
N PRO A 152 15.46 -17.87 -4.16
CA PRO A 152 14.57 -18.99 -4.07
C PRO A 152 13.83 -19.09 -5.41
N GLU A 153 14.00 -20.19 -6.12
CA GLU A 153 13.26 -20.51 -7.35
C GLU A 153 11.73 -20.63 -7.11
N ASN A 154 11.30 -20.41 -5.87
CA ASN A 154 9.90 -20.36 -5.45
C ASN A 154 9.54 -18.93 -5.02
N LYS A 155 9.09 -18.13 -5.97
CA LYS A 155 8.40 -16.86 -5.71
C LYS A 155 7.09 -17.14 -4.96
N LYS A 156 7.17 -17.29 -3.64
CA LYS A 156 5.97 -17.20 -2.79
C LYS A 156 5.57 -15.75 -2.69
N PRO A 157 4.30 -15.40 -2.87
CA PRO A 157 3.85 -14.03 -2.69
C PRO A 157 4.19 -13.54 -1.29
N LEU A 158 4.56 -12.27 -1.17
CA LEU A 158 4.84 -11.61 0.09
C LEU A 158 3.60 -11.75 0.98
N VAL A 159 3.68 -12.57 2.02
CA VAL A 159 2.71 -12.59 3.11
C VAL A 159 3.28 -11.70 4.19
N VAL A 160 2.90 -10.41 4.17
CA VAL A 160 3.15 -9.54 5.31
C VAL A 160 2.05 -9.83 6.32
N VAL A 161 2.45 -10.32 7.48
CA VAL A 161 1.57 -10.63 8.62
C VAL A 161 1.54 -9.44 9.57
#